data_df2c56d37a75e1e1b0cd50f7455c4a1f
#
_entry.id   df2c56d37a75e1e1b0cd50f7455c4a1f
#
_cell.length_a   1.000
_cell.length_b   1.000
_cell.length_c   1.000
_cell.angle_alpha   90.00
_cell.angle_beta   90.00
_cell.angle_gamma   90.00
#
_symmetry.space_group_name_H-M   'P 1'
#
loop_
_entity.id
_entity.type
_entity.pdbx_description
1 polymer ?
#
loop_
_entity_poly.entity_id
_entity_poly.type
_entity_poly.pdbx_seq_one_letter_code
_entity_poly.pdbx_strand_id
1 'polypeptide(L)'
;MAEHALATQHHRALADRLWGIVPAGARLRRRWRFLLPGRRPFNPAPLSSVLDRVGALFSLDRLVAVLARGHEHDANGLDGVRQVIQPAYRGSAAEIFLPLLAIVRQDPQAIVVVLPPDAVGQDEPRFLATVETAAAAVASRPDLPVIIGLAPPCTRPPGWVQQGDVVAGLERFGVRAVRRFIRRPSFAEAAAIQAGGGLAGTGVIVAQAETLLDLGRRHLPDVIETLEPLENALGGPEEHLLCEAIYEAMPYADFSHALFAADEPVGILAIPRTSTRVRPVASA
;
A
#
# COMPACT_ATOMS: atom_id res chain seq x y z
N MET A 1 -9.94 6.81 33.76
CA MET A 1 -9.20 8.04 33.36
C MET A 1 -7.76 7.71 32.91
N ALA A 2 -6.97 6.95 33.67
CA ALA A 2 -5.59 6.58 33.29
C ALA A 2 -5.50 5.70 32.03
N GLU A 3 -6.38 4.71 31.87
CA GLU A 3 -6.40 3.85 30.67
C GLU A 3 -6.74 4.63 29.39
N HIS A 4 -7.65 5.59 29.48
CA HIS A 4 -8.00 6.44 28.32
C HIS A 4 -6.85 7.37 27.93
N ALA A 5 -6.12 7.89 28.90
CA ALA A 5 -4.93 8.70 28.65
C ALA A 5 -3.78 7.90 28.03
N LEU A 6 -3.56 6.67 28.47
CA LEU A 6 -2.57 5.74 27.92
C LEU A 6 -2.92 5.34 26.47
N ALA A 7 -4.19 5.02 26.19
CA ALA A 7 -4.65 4.70 24.85
C ALA A 7 -4.45 5.87 23.88
N THR A 8 -4.78 7.08 24.31
CA THR A 8 -4.58 8.30 23.50
C THR A 8 -3.10 8.58 23.26
N GLN A 9 -2.24 8.35 24.24
CA GLN A 9 -0.79 8.53 24.11
C GLN A 9 -0.18 7.50 23.15
N HIS A 10 -0.60 6.25 23.21
CA HIS A 10 -0.17 5.21 22.25
C HIS A 10 -0.63 5.50 20.82
N HIS A 11 -1.86 5.97 20.65
CA HIS A 11 -2.38 6.36 19.34
C HIS A 11 -1.57 7.52 18.74
N ARG A 12 -1.25 8.53 19.54
CA ARG A 12 -0.44 9.68 19.12
C ARG A 12 1.00 9.26 18.75
N ALA A 13 1.64 8.43 19.58
CA ALA A 13 2.98 7.91 19.32
C ALA A 13 3.04 7.03 18.05
N LEU A 14 1.96 6.32 17.70
CA LEU A 14 1.86 5.57 16.45
C LEU A 14 1.70 6.50 15.26
N ALA A 15 0.83 7.51 15.36
CA ALA A 15 0.61 8.50 14.31
C ALA A 15 1.90 9.26 13.96
N ASP A 16 2.73 9.57 14.96
CA ASP A 16 4.02 10.25 14.80
C ASP A 16 5.07 9.42 14.04
N ARG A 17 4.85 8.11 13.85
CA ARG A 17 5.74 7.20 13.10
C ARG A 17 5.14 6.75 11.78
N LEU A 18 3.92 7.18 11.48
CA LEU A 18 3.19 6.70 10.32
C LEU A 18 3.52 7.54 9.09
N TRP A 19 3.95 6.87 8.02
CA TRP A 19 4.26 7.46 6.72
C TRP A 19 3.39 6.87 5.63
N GLY A 20 2.92 7.69 4.71
CA GLY A 20 2.15 7.26 3.55
C GLY A 20 2.94 7.35 2.25
N ILE A 21 2.99 6.27 1.47
CA ILE A 21 3.50 6.27 0.10
C ILE A 21 2.32 6.04 -0.85
N VAL A 22 2.06 6.98 -1.73
CA VAL A 22 1.00 6.90 -2.74
C VAL A 22 1.61 6.70 -4.13
N PRO A 23 1.71 5.44 -4.62
CA PRO A 23 2.30 5.13 -5.91
C PRO A 23 1.32 5.49 -7.04
N ALA A 24 1.53 6.61 -7.70
CA ALA A 24 0.66 7.12 -8.77
C ALA A 24 1.29 7.05 -10.18
N GLY A 25 2.55 6.68 -10.32
CA GLY A 25 3.25 6.60 -11.61
C GLY A 25 2.65 5.59 -12.61
N ALA A 26 2.04 4.51 -12.11
CA ALA A 26 1.37 3.51 -12.95
C ALA A 26 -0.03 3.93 -13.44
N ARG A 27 -0.61 5.05 -12.97
CA ARG A 27 -1.99 5.47 -13.29
C ARG A 27 -2.25 5.58 -14.79
N LEU A 28 -1.28 6.02 -15.55
CA LEU A 28 -1.37 6.18 -17.02
C LEU A 28 -1.48 4.87 -17.77
N ARG A 29 -0.68 3.88 -17.43
CA ARG A 29 -0.74 2.59 -18.11
C ARG A 29 -2.11 1.94 -17.95
N ARG A 30 -2.83 2.23 -16.85
CA ARG A 30 -4.22 1.79 -16.67
C ARG A 30 -5.19 2.57 -17.57
N ARG A 31 -5.04 3.88 -17.78
CA ARG A 31 -5.89 4.67 -18.71
C ARG A 31 -5.83 4.11 -20.14
N TRP A 32 -4.65 3.76 -20.66
CA TRP A 32 -4.49 3.24 -22.03
C TRP A 32 -5.03 1.82 -22.24
N ARG A 33 -5.06 0.98 -21.21
CA ARG A 33 -5.59 -0.40 -21.32
C ARG A 33 -7.11 -0.48 -21.45
N PHE A 34 -7.84 0.60 -21.22
CA PHE A 34 -9.31 0.65 -21.25
C PHE A 34 -9.90 1.37 -22.48
N LEU A 35 -9.09 1.75 -23.45
CA LEU A 35 -9.55 2.22 -24.75
C LEU A 35 -10.10 1.08 -25.65
N LEU A 36 -10.65 0.02 -25.04
CA LEU A 36 -11.37 -0.99 -25.80
C LEU A 36 -12.78 -0.50 -26.12
N PRO A 37 -13.26 -0.67 -27.37
CA PRO A 37 -14.58 -0.23 -27.79
C PRO A 37 -15.67 -0.79 -26.85
N GLY A 38 -16.58 0.08 -26.39
CA GLY A 38 -17.74 -0.29 -25.58
C GLY A 38 -17.55 -0.31 -24.07
N ARG A 39 -16.39 0.06 -23.52
CA ARG A 39 -16.18 0.22 -22.05
C ARG A 39 -16.08 1.68 -21.66
N ARG A 40 -16.78 2.08 -20.60
CA ARG A 40 -16.63 3.42 -20.02
C ARG A 40 -15.17 3.61 -19.58
N PRO A 41 -14.54 4.76 -19.91
CA PRO A 41 -13.20 5.05 -19.46
C PRO A 41 -13.18 5.04 -17.92
N PHE A 42 -12.23 4.31 -17.34
CA PHE A 42 -11.95 4.42 -15.92
C PHE A 42 -11.33 5.80 -15.69
N ASN A 43 -12.06 6.69 -15.05
CA ASN A 43 -11.54 7.98 -14.63
C ASN A 43 -11.16 7.85 -13.14
N PRO A 44 -9.85 7.68 -12.84
CA PRO A 44 -9.41 7.60 -11.44
C PRO A 44 -9.74 8.92 -10.74
N ALA A 45 -10.11 8.84 -9.47
CA ALA A 45 -10.30 10.04 -8.65
C ALA A 45 -9.03 10.91 -8.68
N PRO A 46 -9.13 12.24 -8.65
CA PRO A 46 -7.96 13.10 -8.52
C PRO A 46 -7.09 12.65 -7.34
N LEU A 47 -5.77 12.79 -7.46
CA LEU A 47 -4.86 12.36 -6.40
C LEU A 47 -5.11 13.16 -5.11
N SER A 48 -5.42 14.45 -5.22
CA SER A 48 -5.85 15.30 -4.10
C SER A 48 -7.01 14.69 -3.31
N SER A 49 -8.05 14.17 -3.99
CA SER A 49 -9.18 13.54 -3.30
C SER A 49 -8.82 12.23 -2.60
N VAL A 50 -7.77 11.53 -3.02
CA VAL A 50 -7.24 10.36 -2.30
C VAL A 50 -6.52 10.82 -1.04
N LEU A 51 -5.70 11.86 -1.15
CA LEU A 51 -4.95 12.42 -0.03
C LEU A 51 -5.87 13.06 1.01
N ASP A 52 -6.92 13.77 0.58
CA ASP A 52 -7.95 14.31 1.49
C ASP A 52 -8.57 13.21 2.36
N ARG A 53 -8.84 12.05 1.77
CA ARG A 53 -9.43 10.90 2.48
C ARG A 53 -8.48 10.26 3.49
N VAL A 54 -7.20 10.20 3.18
CA VAL A 54 -6.21 9.59 4.09
C VAL A 54 -5.53 10.61 5.00
N GLY A 55 -5.82 11.90 4.84
CA GLY A 55 -5.28 13.00 5.65
C GLY A 55 -5.60 12.89 7.16
N ALA A 56 -6.62 12.10 7.52
CA ALA A 56 -6.88 11.78 8.92
C ALA A 56 -5.83 10.85 9.55
N LEU A 57 -5.07 10.09 8.73
CA LEU A 57 -4.04 9.14 9.20
C LEU A 57 -2.65 9.74 9.23
N PHE A 58 -2.37 10.73 8.38
CA PHE A 58 -1.02 11.24 8.15
C PHE A 58 -0.99 12.76 8.23
N SER A 59 0.09 13.30 8.79
CA SER A 59 0.43 14.70 8.51
C SER A 59 0.97 14.83 7.07
N LEU A 60 0.75 15.97 6.42
CA LEU A 60 1.09 16.17 5.00
C LEU A 60 2.57 15.98 4.71
N ASP A 61 3.45 16.37 5.66
CA ASP A 61 4.90 16.20 5.59
C ASP A 61 5.36 14.74 5.66
N ARG A 62 4.47 13.82 6.07
CA ARG A 62 4.68 12.36 6.11
C ARG A 62 3.97 11.62 4.99
N LEU A 63 3.43 12.33 4.02
CA LEU A 63 2.89 11.78 2.80
C LEU A 63 3.86 11.99 1.64
N VAL A 64 4.08 10.92 0.88
CA VAL A 64 4.90 10.94 -0.33
C VAL A 64 4.07 10.48 -1.52
N ALA A 65 3.86 11.36 -2.48
CA ALA A 65 3.21 11.03 -3.75
C ALA A 65 4.27 10.72 -4.81
N VAL A 66 4.20 9.54 -5.41
CA VAL A 66 5.12 9.13 -6.49
C VAL A 66 4.42 9.31 -7.83
N LEU A 67 4.94 10.20 -8.64
CA LEU A 67 4.37 10.61 -9.92
C LEU A 67 5.26 10.15 -11.09
N ALA A 68 4.69 9.99 -12.27
CA ALA A 68 5.46 9.81 -13.49
C ALA A 68 5.76 11.16 -14.14
N ARG A 69 6.91 11.30 -14.77
CA ARG A 69 7.25 12.47 -15.62
C ARG A 69 6.16 12.73 -16.66
N GLY A 70 5.86 14.00 -16.90
CA GLY A 70 4.79 14.44 -17.79
C GLY A 70 3.38 14.38 -17.15
N HIS A 71 3.32 14.04 -15.86
CA HIS A 71 2.09 13.98 -15.09
C HIS A 71 2.14 14.83 -13.82
N GLU A 72 3.00 15.84 -13.85
CA GLU A 72 3.12 16.83 -12.76
C GLU A 72 1.81 17.60 -12.54
N HIS A 73 0.94 17.67 -13.55
CA HIS A 73 -0.42 18.24 -13.40
C HIS A 73 -1.31 17.43 -12.42
N ASP A 74 -1.04 16.14 -12.21
CA ASP A 74 -1.71 15.34 -11.19
C ASP A 74 -1.29 15.77 -9.76
N ALA A 75 -0.22 16.58 -9.65
CA ALA A 75 0.24 17.19 -8.41
C ALA A 75 -0.56 18.43 -7.96
N ASN A 76 -1.48 18.93 -8.78
CA ASN A 76 -2.31 20.07 -8.40
C ASN A 76 -3.13 19.73 -7.15
N GLY A 77 -3.03 20.60 -6.14
CA GLY A 77 -3.69 20.40 -4.85
C GLY A 77 -2.96 19.44 -3.90
N LEU A 78 -1.68 19.17 -4.12
CA LEU A 78 -0.82 18.40 -3.22
C LEU A 78 0.12 19.31 -2.40
N ASP A 79 -0.34 20.51 -2.05
CA ASP A 79 0.44 21.45 -1.25
C ASP A 79 0.82 20.84 0.11
N GLY A 80 2.11 20.88 0.45
CA GLY A 80 2.65 20.28 1.68
C GLY A 80 2.95 18.79 1.61
N VAL A 81 2.56 18.09 0.53
CA VAL A 81 2.89 16.68 0.31
C VAL A 81 4.21 16.57 -0.45
N ARG A 82 5.12 15.71 0.00
CA ARG A 82 6.36 15.44 -0.71
C ARG A 82 6.08 14.72 -2.04
N GLN A 83 6.61 15.26 -3.12
CA GLN A 83 6.45 14.69 -4.45
C GLN A 83 7.76 14.06 -4.92
N VAL A 84 7.68 12.85 -5.44
CA VAL A 84 8.79 12.14 -6.09
C VAL A 84 8.40 11.90 -7.54
N ILE A 85 9.13 12.50 -8.47
CA ILE A 85 8.86 12.39 -9.91
C ILE A 85 9.81 11.35 -10.50
N GLN A 86 9.25 10.24 -10.96
CA GLN A 86 10.02 9.20 -11.63
C GLN A 86 10.30 9.57 -13.09
N PRO A 87 11.57 9.51 -13.56
CA PRO A 87 11.92 9.75 -14.96
C PRO A 87 11.23 8.79 -15.93
N ALA A 88 11.10 7.53 -15.53
CA ALA A 88 10.45 6.48 -16.28
C ALA A 88 9.73 5.50 -15.34
N TYR A 89 8.73 4.78 -15.83
CA TYR A 89 8.08 3.73 -15.07
C TYR A 89 8.89 2.43 -15.12
N ARG A 90 9.43 2.02 -13.99
CA ARG A 90 10.24 0.78 -13.82
C ARG A 90 9.56 -0.28 -12.95
N GLY A 91 8.23 -0.23 -12.84
CA GLY A 91 7.45 -1.16 -12.03
C GLY A 91 7.15 -0.63 -10.64
N SER A 92 6.32 -1.36 -9.89
CA SER A 92 5.89 -0.94 -8.55
C SER A 92 7.01 -1.02 -7.52
N ALA A 93 8.09 -1.77 -7.76
CA ALA A 93 9.23 -1.82 -6.87
C ALA A 93 9.93 -0.45 -6.79
N ALA A 94 10.22 0.19 -7.94
CA ALA A 94 10.82 1.51 -7.98
C ALA A 94 9.93 2.58 -7.32
N GLU A 95 8.59 2.49 -7.51
CA GLU A 95 7.63 3.42 -6.91
C GLU A 95 7.61 3.35 -5.38
N ILE A 96 7.96 2.20 -4.80
CA ILE A 96 7.95 1.98 -3.36
C ILE A 96 9.34 2.22 -2.77
N PHE A 97 10.38 1.63 -3.35
CA PHE A 97 11.72 1.67 -2.74
C PHE A 97 12.38 3.05 -2.84
N LEU A 98 12.14 3.81 -3.91
CA LEU A 98 12.74 5.15 -4.02
C LEU A 98 12.31 6.09 -2.88
N PRO A 99 11.02 6.32 -2.59
CA PRO A 99 10.64 7.10 -1.43
C PRO A 99 10.99 6.42 -0.10
N LEU A 100 11.01 5.08 -0.06
CA LEU A 100 11.32 4.33 1.15
C LEU A 100 12.74 4.59 1.67
N LEU A 101 13.74 4.70 0.79
CA LEU A 101 15.11 5.07 1.15
C LEU A 101 15.16 6.41 1.89
N ALA A 102 14.43 7.40 1.38
CA ALA A 102 14.36 8.71 2.02
C ALA A 102 13.66 8.68 3.39
N ILE A 103 12.61 7.85 3.50
CA ILE A 103 11.86 7.67 4.75
C ILE A 103 12.74 6.99 5.80
N VAL A 104 13.41 5.88 5.47
CA VAL A 104 14.29 5.15 6.40
C VAL A 104 15.42 6.05 6.91
N ARG A 105 16.01 6.85 6.04
CA ARG A 105 17.05 7.80 6.44
C ARG A 105 16.55 8.86 7.44
N GLN A 106 15.31 9.34 7.26
CA GLN A 106 14.71 10.36 8.11
C GLN A 106 14.14 9.77 9.40
N ASP A 107 13.53 8.60 9.34
CA ASP A 107 12.88 7.92 10.45
C ASP A 107 13.09 6.39 10.34
N PRO A 108 14.17 5.85 10.93
CA PRO A 108 14.45 4.41 10.90
C PRO A 108 13.36 3.55 11.57
N GLN A 109 12.50 4.17 12.38
CA GLN A 109 11.39 3.50 13.07
C GLN A 109 10.05 3.69 12.35
N ALA A 110 10.06 4.28 11.15
CA ALA A 110 8.86 4.54 10.37
C ALA A 110 8.03 3.28 10.13
N ILE A 111 6.72 3.43 10.26
CA ILE A 111 5.74 2.47 9.77
C ILE A 111 5.17 3.05 8.48
N VAL A 112 5.39 2.37 7.38
CA VAL A 112 4.97 2.83 6.06
C VAL A 112 3.67 2.17 5.66
N VAL A 113 2.75 2.97 5.13
CA VAL A 113 1.53 2.52 4.47
C VAL A 113 1.64 2.82 2.99
N VAL A 114 1.74 1.79 2.17
CA VAL A 114 1.67 1.90 0.71
C VAL A 114 0.19 1.93 0.33
N LEU A 115 -0.25 3.02 -0.30
CA LEU A 115 -1.65 3.34 -0.60
C LEU A 115 -1.86 3.52 -2.10
N PRO A 116 -2.16 2.46 -2.87
CA PRO A 116 -2.56 2.64 -4.26
C PRO A 116 -3.77 3.59 -4.37
N PRO A 117 -3.80 4.54 -5.30
CA PRO A 117 -4.86 5.55 -5.38
C PRO A 117 -6.28 5.02 -5.56
N ASP A 118 -6.41 3.79 -6.03
CA ASP A 118 -7.67 3.08 -6.24
C ASP A 118 -8.08 2.15 -5.07
N ALA A 119 -7.26 2.11 -4.01
CA ALA A 119 -7.51 1.25 -2.84
C ALA A 119 -8.53 1.84 -1.85
N VAL A 120 -8.66 3.18 -1.79
CA VAL A 120 -9.59 3.86 -0.89
C VAL A 120 -11.00 3.78 -1.47
N GLY A 121 -11.80 2.88 -0.91
CA GLY A 121 -13.16 2.60 -1.38
C GLY A 121 -14.23 3.53 -0.80
N GLN A 122 -15.51 3.13 -0.94
CA GLN A 122 -16.67 3.91 -0.48
C GLN A 122 -16.87 3.91 1.04
N ASP A 123 -16.33 2.91 1.76
CA ASP A 123 -16.44 2.81 3.23
C ASP A 123 -15.12 3.28 3.89
N GLU A 124 -14.83 4.55 3.71
CA GLU A 124 -13.62 5.22 4.15
C GLU A 124 -13.35 5.07 5.66
N PRO A 125 -14.30 5.29 6.59
CA PRO A 125 -14.01 5.18 8.02
C PRO A 125 -13.56 3.79 8.43
N ARG A 126 -14.11 2.72 7.84
CA ARG A 126 -13.67 1.35 8.11
C ARG A 126 -12.32 1.04 7.50
N PHE A 127 -12.07 1.56 6.32
CA PHE A 127 -10.77 1.44 5.69
C PHE A 127 -9.69 2.07 6.56
N LEU A 128 -9.88 3.32 7.01
CA LEU A 128 -8.94 4.04 7.86
C LEU A 128 -8.72 3.30 9.19
N ALA A 129 -9.77 2.87 9.87
CA ALA A 129 -9.67 2.09 11.10
C ALA A 129 -8.93 0.75 10.91
N THR A 130 -9.07 0.13 9.72
CA THR A 130 -8.34 -1.09 9.40
C THR A 130 -6.85 -0.81 9.18
N VAL A 131 -6.50 0.31 8.53
CA VAL A 131 -5.10 0.75 8.38
C VAL A 131 -4.48 1.03 9.74
N GLU A 132 -5.17 1.75 10.63
CA GLU A 132 -4.70 2.01 12.01
C GLU A 132 -4.48 0.70 12.79
N THR A 133 -5.40 -0.25 12.67
CA THR A 133 -5.28 -1.57 13.31
C THR A 133 -4.06 -2.33 12.75
N ALA A 134 -3.85 -2.30 11.44
CA ALA A 134 -2.69 -2.91 10.81
C ALA A 134 -1.37 -2.25 11.27
N ALA A 135 -1.35 -0.91 11.38
CA ALA A 135 -0.20 -0.18 11.88
C ALA A 135 0.13 -0.54 13.34
N ALA A 136 -0.88 -0.67 14.19
CA ALA A 136 -0.70 -1.13 15.57
C ALA A 136 -0.21 -2.59 15.65
N ALA A 137 -0.65 -3.46 14.74
CA ALA A 137 -0.15 -4.83 14.63
C ALA A 137 1.31 -4.86 14.20
N VAL A 138 1.70 -4.05 13.19
CA VAL A 138 3.09 -3.92 12.74
C VAL A 138 3.97 -3.32 13.83
N ALA A 139 3.50 -2.33 14.59
CA ALA A 139 4.25 -1.81 15.75
C ALA A 139 4.53 -2.88 16.81
N SER A 140 3.66 -3.90 16.93
CA SER A 140 3.84 -5.04 17.85
C SER A 140 4.70 -6.16 17.25
N ARG A 141 4.71 -6.29 15.92
CA ARG A 141 5.45 -7.31 15.14
C ARG A 141 6.10 -6.65 13.91
N PRO A 142 7.21 -5.91 14.10
CA PRO A 142 7.85 -5.14 13.04
C PRO A 142 8.38 -5.99 11.88
N ASP A 143 8.69 -7.25 12.15
CA ASP A 143 9.15 -8.25 11.17
C ASP A 143 8.06 -8.75 10.22
N LEU A 144 6.78 -8.42 10.48
CA LEU A 144 5.65 -8.94 9.73
C LEU A 144 4.94 -7.83 8.93
N PRO A 145 5.12 -7.72 7.62
CA PRO A 145 4.28 -6.87 6.78
C PRO A 145 2.81 -7.34 6.81
N VAL A 146 1.88 -6.40 6.88
CA VAL A 146 0.43 -6.68 6.88
C VAL A 146 -0.21 -6.07 5.65
N ILE A 147 -0.89 -6.89 4.85
CA ILE A 147 -1.71 -6.42 3.72
C ILE A 147 -3.17 -6.27 4.14
N ILE A 148 -3.89 -5.39 3.45
CA ILE A 148 -5.32 -5.20 3.67
C ILE A 148 -6.11 -5.91 2.59
N GLY A 149 -7.08 -6.71 3.02
CA GLY A 149 -7.96 -7.48 2.16
C GLY A 149 -9.41 -7.04 2.26
N LEU A 150 -10.15 -7.18 1.17
CA LEU A 150 -11.57 -6.88 1.08
C LEU A 150 -12.37 -8.18 0.87
N ALA A 151 -13.43 -8.36 1.65
CA ALA A 151 -14.34 -9.47 1.45
C ALA A 151 -15.16 -9.29 0.15
N PRO A 152 -15.40 -10.36 -0.64
CA PRO A 152 -16.23 -10.28 -1.84
C PRO A 152 -17.65 -9.73 -1.55
N PRO A 153 -18.31 -9.12 -2.55
CA PRO A 153 -17.97 -9.09 -3.97
C PRO A 153 -16.98 -7.99 -4.34
N CYS A 154 -15.92 -8.38 -5.06
CA CYS A 154 -14.99 -7.44 -5.67
C CYS A 154 -14.78 -7.81 -7.15
N THR A 155 -14.91 -6.85 -8.06
CA THR A 155 -14.98 -7.16 -9.49
C THR A 155 -13.63 -7.38 -10.14
N ARG A 156 -12.53 -6.78 -9.64
CA ARG A 156 -11.18 -6.90 -10.24
C ARG A 156 -10.07 -6.55 -9.24
N PRO A 157 -9.81 -7.40 -8.25
CA PRO A 157 -8.72 -7.13 -7.32
C PRO A 157 -7.35 -7.28 -8.02
N PRO A 158 -6.30 -6.62 -7.49
CA PRO A 158 -4.92 -6.85 -7.90
C PRO A 158 -4.49 -8.31 -7.76
N GLY A 159 -5.07 -9.01 -6.79
CA GLY A 159 -4.87 -10.43 -6.53
C GLY A 159 -5.85 -10.95 -5.50
N TRP A 160 -5.83 -12.25 -5.32
CA TRP A 160 -6.65 -12.96 -4.33
C TRP A 160 -5.75 -13.60 -3.28
N VAL A 161 -6.22 -13.58 -2.04
CA VAL A 161 -5.48 -14.08 -0.88
C VAL A 161 -6.24 -15.20 -0.20
N GLN A 162 -5.61 -16.35 -0.09
CA GLN A 162 -6.03 -17.41 0.83
C GLN A 162 -5.48 -17.10 2.22
N GLN A 163 -6.38 -16.99 3.19
CA GLN A 163 -6.01 -16.77 4.57
C GLN A 163 -5.59 -18.10 5.24
N GLY A 164 -4.55 -18.02 6.06
CA GLY A 164 -4.14 -19.08 6.98
C GLY A 164 -4.72 -18.87 8.37
N ASP A 165 -4.00 -19.34 9.36
CA ASP A 165 -4.37 -19.23 10.78
C ASP A 165 -4.15 -17.80 11.30
N VAL A 166 -4.70 -17.49 12.45
CA VAL A 166 -4.43 -16.25 13.16
C VAL A 166 -2.96 -16.22 13.55
N VAL A 167 -2.30 -15.10 13.34
CA VAL A 167 -0.88 -14.95 13.67
C VAL A 167 -0.73 -14.85 15.18
N ALA A 168 0.13 -15.72 15.76
CA ALA A 168 0.41 -15.74 17.19
C ALA A 168 0.94 -14.39 17.69
N GLY A 169 0.35 -13.88 18.77
CA GLY A 169 0.65 -12.57 19.37
C GLY A 169 -0.08 -11.40 18.69
N LEU A 170 -0.80 -11.63 17.58
CA LEU A 170 -1.61 -10.62 16.89
C LEU A 170 -3.12 -10.94 16.93
N GLU A 171 -3.56 -11.83 17.80
CA GLU A 171 -4.97 -12.27 17.93
C GLU A 171 -5.91 -11.09 18.17
N ARG A 172 -5.50 -10.15 19.00
CA ARG A 172 -6.29 -8.95 19.34
C ARG A 172 -6.54 -8.02 18.15
N PHE A 173 -5.68 -8.09 17.14
CA PHE A 173 -5.81 -7.31 15.90
C PHE A 173 -6.56 -8.07 14.80
N GLY A 174 -6.74 -9.39 14.97
CA GLY A 174 -7.39 -10.25 13.98
C GLY A 174 -6.53 -10.49 12.73
N VAL A 175 -5.21 -10.31 12.81
CA VAL A 175 -4.28 -10.56 11.70
C VAL A 175 -4.14 -12.06 11.48
N ARG A 176 -4.32 -12.49 10.23
CA ARG A 176 -4.14 -13.88 9.80
C ARG A 176 -2.93 -13.99 8.88
N ALA A 177 -2.31 -15.15 8.84
CA ALA A 177 -1.23 -15.41 7.90
C ALA A 177 -1.75 -15.44 6.45
N VAL A 178 -0.97 -14.97 5.51
CA VAL A 178 -1.21 -15.22 4.08
C VAL A 178 -0.70 -16.62 3.75
N ARG A 179 -1.61 -17.54 3.43
CA ARG A 179 -1.23 -18.90 2.97
C ARG A 179 -0.81 -18.90 1.51
N ARG A 180 -1.51 -18.14 0.68
CA ARG A 180 -1.25 -18.04 -0.76
C ARG A 180 -1.76 -16.73 -1.32
N PHE A 181 -0.95 -16.09 -2.16
CA PHE A 181 -1.35 -14.96 -2.98
C PHE A 181 -1.42 -15.39 -4.44
N ILE A 182 -2.55 -15.11 -5.12
CA ILE A 182 -2.80 -15.53 -6.50
C ILE A 182 -3.08 -14.29 -7.34
N ARG A 183 -2.16 -14.01 -8.25
CA ARG A 183 -2.34 -12.93 -9.25
C ARG A 183 -3.14 -13.47 -10.43
N ARG A 184 -4.19 -12.74 -10.83
CA ARG A 184 -5.01 -13.06 -12.00
C ARG A 184 -5.47 -14.52 -12.04
N PRO A 185 -6.17 -15.01 -11.01
CA PRO A 185 -6.73 -16.35 -11.05
C PRO A 185 -7.74 -16.50 -12.20
N SER A 186 -7.95 -17.71 -12.66
CA SER A 186 -9.10 -18.05 -13.47
C SER A 186 -10.41 -17.77 -12.73
N PHE A 187 -11.53 -17.71 -13.43
CA PHE A 187 -12.82 -17.50 -12.79
C PHE A 187 -13.16 -18.62 -11.77
N ALA A 188 -12.83 -19.88 -12.11
CA ALA A 188 -13.04 -21.01 -11.21
C ALA A 188 -12.17 -20.94 -9.95
N GLU A 189 -10.88 -20.57 -10.08
CA GLU A 189 -9.99 -20.39 -8.93
C GLU A 189 -10.47 -19.24 -8.05
N ALA A 190 -10.86 -18.10 -8.64
CA ALA A 190 -11.40 -16.97 -7.87
C ALA A 190 -12.65 -17.35 -7.09
N ALA A 191 -13.57 -18.10 -7.71
CA ALA A 191 -14.78 -18.60 -7.06
C ALA A 191 -14.46 -19.58 -5.91
N ALA A 192 -13.50 -20.48 -6.10
CA ALA A 192 -13.06 -21.41 -5.06
C ALA A 192 -12.41 -20.69 -3.87
N ILE A 193 -11.57 -19.68 -4.15
CA ILE A 193 -10.95 -18.85 -3.11
C ILE A 193 -12.02 -18.09 -2.30
N GLN A 194 -13.01 -17.51 -2.98
CA GLN A 194 -14.13 -16.81 -2.32
C GLN A 194 -14.95 -17.76 -1.45
N ALA A 195 -15.30 -18.93 -1.96
CA ALA A 195 -16.03 -19.94 -1.21
C ALA A 195 -15.28 -20.43 0.04
N GLY A 196 -13.96 -20.46 -0.03
CA GLY A 196 -13.06 -20.77 1.09
C GLY A 196 -12.79 -19.60 2.05
N GLY A 197 -13.53 -18.47 1.92
CA GLY A 197 -13.32 -17.30 2.80
C GLY A 197 -12.11 -16.45 2.43
N GLY A 198 -11.58 -16.59 1.22
CA GLY A 198 -10.48 -15.79 0.73
C GLY A 198 -10.87 -14.33 0.50
N LEU A 199 -9.88 -13.45 0.51
CA LEU A 199 -10.03 -12.02 0.37
C LEU A 199 -9.47 -11.51 -0.97
N ALA A 200 -10.09 -10.44 -1.47
CA ALA A 200 -9.53 -9.64 -2.55
C ALA A 200 -8.44 -8.73 -1.97
N GLY A 201 -7.23 -8.75 -2.52
CA GLY A 201 -6.19 -7.81 -2.13
C GLY A 201 -6.55 -6.39 -2.56
N THR A 202 -6.34 -5.42 -1.69
CA THR A 202 -6.53 -4.00 -2.02
C THR A 202 -5.29 -3.36 -2.64
N GLY A 203 -4.13 -4.02 -2.50
CA GLY A 203 -2.82 -3.44 -2.81
C GLY A 203 -2.24 -2.58 -1.70
N VAL A 204 -2.98 -2.37 -0.60
CA VAL A 204 -2.49 -1.65 0.58
C VAL A 204 -1.60 -2.57 1.41
N ILE A 205 -0.44 -2.03 1.79
CA ILE A 205 0.58 -2.72 2.57
C ILE A 205 0.95 -1.82 3.75
N VAL A 206 0.99 -2.38 4.94
CA VAL A 206 1.47 -1.72 6.15
C VAL A 206 2.67 -2.51 6.67
N ALA A 207 3.79 -1.85 6.86
CA ALA A 207 5.00 -2.52 7.37
C ALA A 207 5.98 -1.53 7.99
N GLN A 208 6.90 -2.00 8.80
CA GLN A 208 8.06 -1.20 9.16
C GLN A 208 8.91 -0.93 7.92
N ALA A 209 9.38 0.29 7.77
CA ALA A 209 10.10 0.73 6.57
C ALA A 209 11.35 -0.14 6.31
N GLU A 210 12.14 -0.40 7.34
CA GLU A 210 13.35 -1.24 7.24
C GLU A 210 13.03 -2.68 6.82
N THR A 211 11.94 -3.26 7.33
CA THR A 211 11.48 -4.61 6.93
C THR A 211 11.16 -4.67 5.43
N LEU A 212 10.51 -3.63 4.88
CA LEU A 212 10.28 -3.59 3.43
C LEU A 212 11.58 -3.45 2.64
N LEU A 213 12.51 -2.65 3.12
CA LEU A 213 13.82 -2.48 2.48
C LEU A 213 14.61 -3.78 2.49
N ASP A 214 14.60 -4.51 3.60
CA ASP A 214 15.24 -5.82 3.71
C ASP A 214 14.61 -6.87 2.79
N LEU A 215 13.30 -6.86 2.61
CA LEU A 215 12.63 -7.68 1.59
C LEU A 215 13.13 -7.33 0.19
N GLY A 216 13.31 -6.05 -0.10
CA GLY A 216 13.90 -5.59 -1.36
C GLY A 216 15.32 -6.12 -1.55
N ARG A 217 16.18 -5.98 -0.56
CA ARG A 217 17.56 -6.47 -0.59
C ARG A 217 17.65 -7.97 -0.85
N ARG A 218 16.74 -8.75 -0.25
CA ARG A 218 16.74 -10.23 -0.43
C ARG A 218 16.18 -10.69 -1.76
N HIS A 219 15.11 -10.06 -2.26
CA HIS A 219 14.33 -10.59 -3.39
C HIS A 219 14.39 -9.75 -4.67
N LEU A 220 14.87 -8.52 -4.57
CA LEU A 220 15.04 -7.59 -5.69
C LEU A 220 16.38 -6.85 -5.57
N PRO A 221 17.51 -7.57 -5.36
CA PRO A 221 18.82 -6.95 -5.12
C PRO A 221 19.19 -5.97 -6.23
N ASP A 222 19.00 -6.33 -7.49
CA ASP A 222 19.34 -5.47 -8.64
C ASP A 222 18.63 -4.10 -8.59
N VAL A 223 17.39 -4.05 -8.06
CA VAL A 223 16.64 -2.79 -7.90
C VAL A 223 17.23 -1.98 -6.76
N ILE A 224 17.51 -2.61 -5.63
CA ILE A 224 18.04 -1.92 -4.44
C ILE A 224 19.46 -1.41 -4.70
N GLU A 225 20.35 -2.25 -5.22
CA GLU A 225 21.73 -1.87 -5.58
C GLU A 225 21.75 -0.70 -6.59
N THR A 226 20.81 -0.69 -7.54
CA THR A 226 20.64 0.43 -8.48
C THR A 226 20.20 1.72 -7.80
N LEU A 227 19.38 1.62 -6.74
CA LEU A 227 18.86 2.79 -5.99
C LEU A 227 19.80 3.29 -4.90
N GLU A 228 20.69 2.45 -4.34
CA GLU A 228 21.58 2.81 -3.24
C GLU A 228 22.39 4.10 -3.44
N PRO A 229 22.94 4.40 -4.65
CA PRO A 229 23.66 5.65 -4.86
C PRO A 229 22.80 6.91 -4.61
N LEU A 230 21.47 6.82 -4.78
CA LEU A 230 20.57 7.92 -4.47
C LEU A 230 20.46 8.23 -2.99
N GLU A 231 20.70 7.28 -2.10
CA GLU A 231 20.57 7.48 -0.65
C GLU A 231 21.38 8.69 -0.16
N ASN A 232 22.59 8.87 -0.69
CA ASN A 232 23.47 9.97 -0.32
C ASN A 232 23.16 11.28 -1.08
N ALA A 233 22.50 11.22 -2.22
CA ALA A 233 22.15 12.35 -3.07
C ALA A 233 20.77 12.95 -2.76
N LEU A 234 19.93 12.23 -1.99
CA LEU A 234 18.56 12.66 -1.66
C LEU A 234 18.55 14.04 -0.95
N GLY A 235 17.80 14.98 -1.52
CA GLY A 235 17.70 16.37 -1.06
C GLY A 235 18.90 17.24 -1.48
N GLY A 236 19.88 16.70 -2.22
CA GLY A 236 21.02 17.43 -2.75
C GLY A 236 20.82 17.91 -4.19
N PRO A 237 21.72 18.79 -4.70
CA PRO A 237 21.62 19.34 -6.04
C PRO A 237 21.80 18.29 -7.15
N GLU A 238 22.43 17.16 -6.84
CA GLU A 238 22.73 16.09 -7.80
C GLU A 238 21.62 15.03 -7.89
N GLU A 239 20.61 15.07 -6.99
CA GLU A 239 19.53 14.08 -6.91
C GLU A 239 18.88 13.86 -8.29
N HIS A 240 18.53 14.94 -8.99
CA HIS A 240 17.83 14.87 -10.27
C HIS A 240 18.65 14.15 -11.34
N LEU A 241 19.92 14.54 -11.52
CA LEU A 241 20.81 13.95 -12.53
C LEU A 241 21.09 12.48 -12.25
N LEU A 242 21.33 12.15 -10.98
CA LEU A 242 21.59 10.79 -10.57
C LEU A 242 20.35 9.91 -10.73
N CYS A 243 19.16 10.44 -10.39
CA CYS A 243 17.90 9.75 -10.59
C CYS A 243 17.66 9.41 -12.08
N GLU A 244 17.97 10.32 -13.01
CA GLU A 244 17.90 10.07 -14.46
C GLU A 244 18.78 8.88 -14.86
N ALA A 245 20.07 8.94 -14.51
CA ALA A 245 21.03 7.90 -14.86
C ALA A 245 20.66 6.53 -14.28
N ILE A 246 20.18 6.50 -13.04
CA ILE A 246 19.75 5.29 -12.35
C ILE A 246 18.53 4.67 -13.04
N TYR A 247 17.54 5.49 -13.40
CA TYR A 247 16.33 4.97 -14.06
C TYR A 247 16.57 4.47 -15.48
N GLU A 248 17.63 4.90 -16.17
CA GLU A 248 18.04 4.31 -17.45
C GLU A 248 18.50 2.86 -17.28
N ALA A 249 19.27 2.58 -16.25
CA ALA A 249 19.84 1.25 -15.98
C ALA A 249 18.89 0.32 -15.18
N MET A 250 17.90 0.87 -14.47
CA MET A 250 17.07 0.14 -13.53
C MET A 250 16.22 -0.94 -14.21
N PRO A 251 16.25 -2.20 -13.70
CA PRO A 251 15.40 -3.25 -14.21
C PRO A 251 13.92 -3.00 -13.86
N TYR A 252 13.02 -3.53 -14.70
CA TYR A 252 11.60 -3.51 -14.39
C TYR A 252 11.27 -4.57 -13.33
N ALA A 253 10.69 -4.17 -12.22
CA ALA A 253 10.31 -5.09 -11.15
C ALA A 253 8.97 -4.73 -10.48
N ASP A 254 8.17 -5.75 -10.19
CA ASP A 254 6.97 -5.62 -9.37
C ASP A 254 7.29 -5.92 -7.90
N PHE A 255 6.92 -5.02 -6.99
CA PHE A 255 7.12 -5.17 -5.54
C PHE A 255 6.48 -6.44 -4.98
N SER A 256 5.37 -6.90 -5.56
CA SER A 256 4.72 -8.13 -5.13
C SER A 256 5.61 -9.37 -5.23
N HIS A 257 6.68 -9.34 -6.04
CA HIS A 257 7.65 -10.43 -6.09
C HIS A 257 8.48 -10.52 -4.82
N ALA A 258 8.82 -9.40 -4.19
CA ALA A 258 9.49 -9.40 -2.90
C ALA A 258 8.53 -9.77 -1.77
N LEU A 259 7.34 -9.15 -1.74
CA LEU A 259 6.39 -9.32 -0.66
C LEU A 259 5.83 -10.76 -0.56
N PHE A 260 5.59 -11.40 -1.71
CA PHE A 260 5.03 -12.77 -1.77
C PHE A 260 6.03 -13.80 -2.27
N ALA A 261 7.31 -13.54 -2.06
CA ALA A 261 8.35 -14.53 -2.30
C ALA A 261 8.13 -15.76 -1.40
N ALA A 262 8.59 -16.92 -1.85
CA ALA A 262 8.50 -18.12 -1.05
C ALA A 262 9.20 -17.90 0.30
N ASP A 263 8.60 -18.41 1.36
CA ASP A 263 9.12 -18.38 2.75
C ASP A 263 9.07 -17.01 3.46
N GLU A 264 8.57 -15.96 2.81
CA GLU A 264 8.37 -14.68 3.50
C GLU A 264 7.03 -14.65 4.24
N PRO A 265 7.04 -14.39 5.56
CA PRO A 265 5.81 -14.27 6.32
C PRO A 265 5.11 -12.95 6.00
N VAL A 266 3.83 -13.03 5.65
CA VAL A 266 2.95 -11.87 5.43
C VAL A 266 1.66 -12.07 6.18
N GLY A 267 1.22 -11.04 6.90
CA GLY A 267 -0.09 -10.98 7.53
C GLY A 267 -1.15 -10.38 6.61
N ILE A 268 -2.40 -10.72 6.84
CA ILE A 268 -3.54 -10.08 6.20
C ILE A 268 -4.58 -9.68 7.23
N LEU A 269 -5.12 -8.47 7.07
CA LEU A 269 -6.23 -7.94 7.86
C LEU A 269 -7.41 -7.65 6.92
N ALA A 270 -8.58 -8.17 7.27
CA ALA A 270 -9.80 -7.96 6.48
C ALA A 270 -10.49 -6.67 6.87
N ILE A 271 -10.93 -5.87 5.89
CA ILE A 271 -11.88 -4.78 6.14
C ILE A 271 -13.21 -5.41 6.57
N PRO A 272 -13.76 -5.05 7.75
CA PRO A 272 -15.02 -5.61 8.25
C PRO A 272 -16.16 -5.36 7.28
N ARG A 273 -16.99 -6.37 7.01
CA ARG A 273 -18.19 -6.22 6.17
C ARG A 273 -19.22 -5.32 6.86
N THR A 274 -19.90 -4.50 6.08
CA THR A 274 -21.14 -3.84 6.56
C THR A 274 -22.14 -4.96 6.84
N SER A 275 -22.58 -5.13 8.08
CA SER A 275 -23.75 -5.94 8.38
C SER A 275 -24.96 -5.21 7.84
N THR A 276 -25.29 -5.43 6.56
CA THR A 276 -26.60 -5.09 6.06
C THR A 276 -27.58 -6.02 6.79
N ARG A 277 -28.14 -5.58 7.91
CA ARG A 277 -29.37 -6.19 8.41
C ARG A 277 -30.42 -5.95 7.31
N VAL A 278 -30.58 -6.93 6.44
CA VAL A 278 -31.79 -7.02 5.65
C VAL A 278 -32.93 -7.19 6.67
N ARG A 279 -33.65 -6.11 6.95
CA ARG A 279 -34.93 -6.21 7.65
C ARG A 279 -35.79 -7.11 6.75
N PRO A 280 -36.30 -8.27 7.23
CA PRO A 280 -37.28 -8.98 6.45
C PRO A 280 -38.47 -8.01 6.22
N VAL A 281 -38.81 -7.80 4.96
CA VAL A 281 -40.06 -7.14 4.60
C VAL A 281 -41.14 -8.05 5.16
N ALA A 282 -41.83 -7.55 6.20
CA ALA A 282 -43.03 -8.21 6.69
C ALA A 282 -44.05 -8.16 5.54
N SER A 283 -44.31 -9.34 4.96
CA SER A 283 -45.43 -9.52 4.04
C SER A 283 -46.72 -9.29 4.81
N ALA A 284 -47.44 -8.24 4.40
CA ALA A 284 -48.83 -7.97 4.79
C ALA A 284 -49.77 -8.87 3.97
#